data_3cb93636c0cccc14d6d24e523ccfa6f4
#
_entry.id   3cb93636c0cccc14d6d24e523ccfa6f4
#
_cell.length_a   1.000
_cell.length_b   1.000
_cell.length_c   1.000
_cell.angle_alpha   90.00
_cell.angle_beta   90.00
_cell.angle_gamma   90.00
#
_symmetry.space_group_name_H-M   'P 1'
#
loop_
_entity.id
_entity.type
_entity.pdbx_description
1 polymer ?
#
loop_
_entity_poly.entity_id
_entity_poly.type
_entity_poly.pdbx_seq_one_letter_code
_entity_poly.pdbx_strand_id
1 'polypeptide(L)'
;MKTNRSHHLPMIIAIGMALSIIIPLQTLAQKKNPPLVFAHENQHLSLMQKAYYKERTLTAQPLLPNPFLMDNGKKEVKRYGQWAQRRAELLASIQKYEIGMKPAVSMDDIDARMNGDTLIVDVHVDGQTLTLSSVITYPKGGKAPYPLIIGASRNSIPAQLFTARHIALMTFRESQVNNYTQWGKHDRRGLYQFDRLYPSLTANGAYSEWAWGFSRLLDGLQKLGPEQTHIDMKHIGVTGCSYAGKMALFCGAMDERVALIIAQEPGGGGAASWRVSRTIGKVETLDRTDYNWFLESMKTTFAEERVDLLPHDHHELIALCCPRAVLLLGNPDYEWLADPSMYVSAEAAIKVWQRFGIADRIGYSIVPGHDHCQLPESQYPEVVAFIERFLLGKSDTPTTIRIAPADYQQKYDVKRWVNW
;
A
#
# COMPACT_ATOMS: atom_id res chain seq x y z
N MET A 1 -58.54 70.69 60.02
CA MET A 1 -57.24 71.25 60.25
C MET A 1 -56.20 70.25 59.82
N LYS A 2 -55.37 70.58 58.90
CA LYS A 2 -54.33 69.79 58.27
C LYS A 2 -54.75 68.51 57.50
N THR A 3 -55.05 68.75 56.26
CA THR A 3 -55.26 67.71 55.22
C THR A 3 -53.89 67.11 54.73
N ASN A 4 -53.78 65.81 54.75
CA ASN A 4 -52.70 65.11 54.16
C ASN A 4 -53.11 64.55 52.79
N ARG A 5 -52.55 65.01 51.69
CA ARG A 5 -52.72 64.48 50.35
C ARG A 5 -51.65 63.42 50.10
N SER A 6 -52.08 62.22 49.88
CA SER A 6 -51.23 61.14 49.43
C SER A 6 -51.12 61.20 47.90
N HIS A 7 -49.88 61.26 47.38
CA HIS A 7 -49.56 61.16 45.96
C HIS A 7 -49.33 59.67 45.61
N HIS A 8 -50.16 59.13 44.75
CA HIS A 8 -49.90 57.82 44.09
C HIS A 8 -49.07 58.06 42.85
N LEU A 9 -47.93 57.42 42.80
CA LEU A 9 -47.08 57.31 41.59
C LEU A 9 -47.47 55.97 40.88
N PRO A 10 -47.68 55.95 39.56
CA PRO A 10 -47.91 54.72 38.84
C PRO A 10 -46.58 53.97 38.58
N MET A 11 -46.56 52.69 38.92
CA MET A 11 -45.48 51.75 38.69
C MET A 11 -45.53 51.30 37.22
N ILE A 12 -44.53 51.71 36.39
CA ILE A 12 -44.38 51.24 35.03
C ILE A 12 -43.64 49.91 35.08
N ILE A 13 -44.34 48.83 34.74
CA ILE A 13 -43.75 47.50 34.58
C ILE A 13 -43.16 47.44 33.17
N ALA A 14 -41.81 47.47 33.09
CA ALA A 14 -41.09 47.20 31.83
C ALA A 14 -40.98 45.69 31.64
N ILE A 15 -41.74 45.15 30.70
CA ILE A 15 -41.63 43.75 30.24
C ILE A 15 -40.42 43.68 29.30
N GLY A 16 -39.27 43.21 29.81
CA GLY A 16 -38.09 42.89 29.00
C GLY A 16 -38.33 41.61 28.22
N MET A 17 -38.60 41.66 26.91
CA MET A 17 -38.51 40.53 26.02
C MET A 17 -37.05 40.10 25.85
N ALA A 18 -36.62 39.05 26.51
CA ALA A 18 -35.37 38.36 26.23
C ALA A 18 -35.50 37.62 24.91
N LEU A 19 -34.94 38.17 23.81
CA LEU A 19 -34.74 37.45 22.57
C LEU A 19 -33.67 36.39 22.79
N SER A 20 -34.09 35.14 23.01
CA SER A 20 -33.19 33.97 22.99
C SER A 20 -32.76 33.72 21.57
N ILE A 21 -31.54 34.16 21.17
CA ILE A 21 -30.90 33.79 19.90
C ILE A 21 -30.53 32.32 20.05
N ILE A 22 -31.35 31.43 19.49
CA ILE A 22 -31.02 30.02 19.29
C ILE A 22 -30.03 29.99 18.13
N ILE A 23 -28.73 29.99 18.46
CA ILE A 23 -27.66 29.65 17.48
C ILE A 23 -27.82 28.16 17.23
N PRO A 24 -28.17 27.71 16.01
CA PRO A 24 -28.16 26.28 15.72
C PRO A 24 -26.73 25.80 15.93
N LEU A 25 -26.46 24.93 16.90
CA LEU A 25 -25.26 24.10 16.95
C LEU A 25 -25.30 23.27 15.68
N GLN A 26 -24.67 23.73 14.61
CA GLN A 26 -24.25 22.86 13.54
C GLN A 26 -23.26 21.90 14.18
N THR A 27 -23.73 20.70 14.51
CA THR A 27 -22.89 19.54 14.79
C THR A 27 -22.00 19.37 13.56
N LEU A 28 -20.76 19.87 13.65
CA LEU A 28 -19.69 19.50 12.73
C LEU A 28 -19.61 17.98 12.81
N ALA A 29 -20.26 17.31 11.88
CA ALA A 29 -20.12 15.86 11.72
C ALA A 29 -18.62 15.63 11.56
N GLN A 30 -17.99 15.10 12.59
CA GLN A 30 -16.57 14.80 12.62
C GLN A 30 -16.31 13.92 11.41
N LYS A 31 -15.56 14.43 10.42
CA LYS A 31 -15.22 13.66 9.21
C LYS A 31 -14.53 12.39 9.69
N LYS A 32 -15.23 11.27 9.62
CA LYS A 32 -14.69 9.98 10.01
C LYS A 32 -13.49 9.71 9.07
N ASN A 33 -12.30 9.56 9.63
CA ASN A 33 -11.12 9.23 8.86
C ASN A 33 -11.34 7.93 8.07
N PRO A 34 -10.79 7.82 6.84
CA PRO A 34 -10.79 6.57 6.11
C PRO A 34 -10.28 5.41 6.95
N PRO A 35 -10.84 4.19 6.83
CA PRO A 35 -10.39 3.03 7.60
C PRO A 35 -8.92 2.71 7.31
N LEU A 36 -8.22 2.13 8.27
CA LEU A 36 -6.85 1.66 8.07
C LEU A 36 -6.82 0.28 7.40
N VAL A 37 -7.83 -0.54 7.64
CA VAL A 37 -7.90 -1.94 7.20
C VAL A 37 -9.30 -2.28 6.72
N PHE A 38 -9.38 -3.20 5.78
CA PHE A 38 -10.61 -3.72 5.21
C PHE A 38 -10.77 -5.22 5.51
N ALA A 39 -11.99 -5.72 5.37
CA ALA A 39 -12.31 -7.11 5.66
C ALA A 39 -11.96 -8.10 4.52
N HIS A 40 -11.80 -7.59 3.31
CA HIS A 40 -11.56 -8.40 2.12
C HIS A 40 -10.28 -7.99 1.40
N GLU A 41 -9.71 -8.90 0.65
CA GLU A 41 -8.54 -8.68 -0.21
C GLU A 41 -8.74 -7.50 -1.16
N ASN A 42 -9.89 -7.42 -1.79
CA ASN A 42 -10.30 -6.33 -2.65
C ASN A 42 -11.76 -5.96 -2.40
N GLN A 43 -11.99 -4.80 -1.79
CA GLN A 43 -13.34 -4.31 -1.48
C GLN A 43 -14.18 -4.04 -2.73
N HIS A 44 -13.55 -3.82 -3.87
CA HIS A 44 -14.18 -3.37 -5.09
C HIS A 44 -13.77 -4.20 -6.31
N LEU A 45 -13.71 -5.53 -6.14
CA LEU A 45 -13.28 -6.47 -7.16
C LEU A 45 -14.05 -6.30 -8.47
N SER A 46 -15.37 -6.16 -8.42
CA SER A 46 -16.22 -5.99 -9.63
C SER A 46 -15.91 -4.70 -10.39
N LEU A 47 -15.55 -3.63 -9.71
CA LEU A 47 -15.12 -2.38 -10.36
C LEU A 47 -13.77 -2.56 -11.04
N MET A 48 -12.84 -3.25 -10.39
CA MET A 48 -11.52 -3.55 -10.96
C MET A 48 -11.64 -4.45 -12.19
N GLN A 49 -12.41 -5.53 -12.12
CA GLN A 49 -12.65 -6.41 -13.26
C GLN A 49 -13.28 -5.67 -14.46
N LYS A 50 -14.29 -4.84 -14.20
CA LYS A 50 -14.89 -3.99 -15.24
C LYS A 50 -13.87 -3.04 -15.88
N ALA A 51 -12.98 -2.45 -15.09
CA ALA A 51 -11.94 -1.57 -15.61
C ALA A 51 -10.88 -2.34 -16.40
N TYR A 52 -10.52 -3.56 -15.98
CA TYR A 52 -9.53 -4.42 -16.63
C TYR A 52 -9.93 -4.79 -18.07
N TYR A 53 -11.20 -5.17 -18.27
CA TYR A 53 -11.70 -5.57 -19.59
C TYR A 53 -12.11 -4.38 -20.48
N LYS A 54 -12.06 -3.16 -19.95
CA LYS A 54 -12.35 -1.97 -20.74
C LYS A 54 -11.21 -1.68 -21.71
N GLU A 55 -11.56 -1.46 -23.00
CA GLU A 55 -10.61 -0.96 -23.99
C GLU A 55 -10.20 0.47 -23.67
N ARG A 56 -8.92 0.76 -23.85
CA ARG A 56 -8.33 2.07 -23.58
C ARG A 56 -7.41 2.49 -24.72
N THR A 57 -7.62 3.69 -25.23
CA THR A 57 -6.65 4.32 -26.13
C THR A 57 -5.50 4.88 -25.28
N LEU A 58 -4.29 4.42 -25.56
CA LEU A 58 -3.09 4.93 -24.89
C LEU A 58 -2.65 6.24 -25.55
N THR A 59 -2.43 7.26 -24.73
CA THR A 59 -1.94 8.57 -25.15
C THR A 59 -0.68 8.92 -24.40
N ALA A 60 0.30 9.48 -25.10
CA ALA A 60 1.55 9.87 -24.49
C ALA A 60 1.35 10.92 -23.40
N GLN A 61 1.93 10.64 -22.22
CA GLN A 61 1.94 11.51 -21.05
C GLN A 61 3.37 11.57 -20.52
N PRO A 62 4.15 12.61 -20.84
CA PRO A 62 5.56 12.70 -20.40
C PRO A 62 5.72 12.99 -18.91
N LEU A 63 4.68 13.53 -18.26
CA LEU A 63 4.64 13.78 -16.83
C LEU A 63 3.98 12.61 -16.08
N LEU A 64 4.12 12.59 -14.75
CA LEU A 64 3.46 11.60 -13.92
C LEU A 64 1.93 11.73 -14.07
N PRO A 65 1.22 10.63 -14.37
CA PRO A 65 -0.22 10.64 -14.48
C PRO A 65 -0.92 11.19 -13.24
N ASN A 66 -2.06 11.85 -13.42
CA ASN A 66 -2.85 12.38 -12.30
C ASN A 66 -3.62 11.25 -11.60
N PRO A 67 -3.28 10.84 -10.37
CA PRO A 67 -3.93 9.75 -9.66
C PRO A 67 -5.38 10.06 -9.27
N PHE A 68 -5.80 11.31 -9.40
CA PHE A 68 -7.17 11.73 -9.12
C PHE A 68 -8.06 11.72 -10.36
N LEU A 69 -7.49 11.72 -11.57
CA LEU A 69 -8.25 11.77 -12.81
C LEU A 69 -8.79 10.38 -13.15
N MET A 70 -10.10 10.24 -13.23
CA MET A 70 -10.76 9.00 -13.69
C MET A 70 -10.40 8.68 -15.13
N ASP A 71 -10.45 7.42 -15.52
CA ASP A 71 -10.14 6.92 -16.87
C ASP A 71 -10.99 7.52 -17.99
N ASN A 72 -12.08 8.19 -17.66
CA ASN A 72 -12.87 8.94 -18.64
C ASN A 72 -12.28 10.31 -18.99
N GLY A 73 -11.18 10.73 -18.33
CA GLY A 73 -10.49 12.00 -18.56
C GLY A 73 -11.28 13.26 -18.17
N LYS A 74 -12.44 13.12 -17.52
CA LYS A 74 -13.37 14.24 -17.25
C LYS A 74 -13.68 14.46 -15.78
N LYS A 75 -13.58 13.41 -14.95
CA LYS A 75 -13.94 13.45 -13.53
C LYS A 75 -12.70 13.27 -12.68
N GLU A 76 -12.61 14.04 -11.61
CA GLU A 76 -11.57 13.92 -10.61
C GLU A 76 -12.11 13.46 -9.25
N VAL A 77 -11.28 12.72 -8.53
CA VAL A 77 -11.50 12.36 -7.14
C VAL A 77 -11.29 13.57 -6.25
N LYS A 78 -12.37 14.05 -5.62
CA LYS A 78 -12.34 15.19 -4.69
C LYS A 78 -12.43 14.77 -3.23
N ARG A 79 -12.95 13.58 -2.95
CA ARG A 79 -13.20 13.05 -1.60
C ARG A 79 -13.01 11.54 -1.55
N TYR A 80 -12.71 11.03 -0.39
CA TYR A 80 -12.40 9.60 -0.20
C TYR A 80 -13.46 8.64 -0.76
N GLY A 81 -14.76 8.92 -0.61
CA GLY A 81 -15.83 8.05 -1.15
C GLY A 81 -15.80 7.86 -2.70
N GLN A 82 -15.02 8.67 -3.42
CA GLN A 82 -14.81 8.51 -4.87
C GLN A 82 -13.54 7.72 -5.18
N TRP A 83 -12.67 7.51 -4.18
CA TRP A 83 -11.38 6.85 -4.36
C TRP A 83 -11.52 5.38 -4.77
N ALA A 84 -12.53 4.68 -4.27
CA ALA A 84 -12.78 3.29 -4.61
C ALA A 84 -12.82 3.01 -6.12
N GLN A 85 -13.54 3.85 -6.88
CA GLN A 85 -13.60 3.74 -8.34
C GLN A 85 -12.23 3.97 -8.98
N ARG A 86 -11.53 5.05 -8.59
CA ARG A 86 -10.22 5.35 -9.18
C ARG A 86 -9.16 4.32 -8.80
N ARG A 87 -9.15 3.89 -7.55
CA ARG A 87 -8.26 2.80 -7.09
C ARG A 87 -8.46 1.53 -7.93
N ALA A 88 -9.71 1.16 -8.20
CA ALA A 88 -10.03 0.02 -9.05
C ALA A 88 -9.51 0.19 -10.49
N GLU A 89 -9.62 1.39 -11.08
CA GLU A 89 -9.07 1.72 -12.41
C GLU A 89 -7.54 1.64 -12.43
N LEU A 90 -6.85 2.13 -11.38
CA LEU A 90 -5.40 2.06 -11.26
C LEU A 90 -4.91 0.62 -11.10
N LEU A 91 -5.56 -0.14 -10.23
CA LEU A 91 -5.24 -1.55 -10.01
C LEU A 91 -5.43 -2.38 -11.30
N ALA A 92 -6.51 -2.12 -12.04
CA ALA A 92 -6.75 -2.73 -13.34
C ALA A 92 -5.68 -2.36 -14.36
N SER A 93 -5.24 -1.10 -14.37
CA SER A 93 -4.19 -0.61 -15.26
C SER A 93 -2.85 -1.31 -15.02
N ILE A 94 -2.42 -1.40 -13.76
CA ILE A 94 -1.17 -2.09 -13.39
C ILE A 94 -1.23 -3.57 -13.76
N GLN A 95 -2.34 -4.24 -13.46
CA GLN A 95 -2.49 -5.66 -13.86
C GLN A 95 -2.51 -5.84 -15.37
N LYS A 96 -3.21 -4.98 -16.11
CA LYS A 96 -3.36 -5.13 -17.56
C LYS A 96 -2.06 -4.87 -18.33
N TYR A 97 -1.28 -3.90 -17.90
CA TYR A 97 -0.16 -3.38 -18.69
C TYR A 97 1.22 -3.65 -18.11
N GLU A 98 1.31 -4.12 -16.84
CA GLU A 98 2.61 -4.24 -16.20
C GLU A 98 2.89 -5.62 -15.62
N ILE A 99 2.01 -6.19 -14.77
CA ILE A 99 2.34 -7.43 -14.04
C ILE A 99 1.47 -8.63 -14.39
N GLY A 100 0.36 -8.47 -15.10
CA GLY A 100 -0.61 -9.53 -15.34
C GLY A 100 -1.71 -9.61 -14.29
N MET A 101 -2.73 -10.41 -14.58
CA MET A 101 -3.92 -10.55 -13.75
C MET A 101 -3.64 -11.34 -12.48
N LYS A 102 -4.07 -10.80 -11.33
CA LYS A 102 -4.18 -11.55 -10.08
C LYS A 102 -5.59 -12.13 -9.98
N PRO A 103 -5.77 -13.46 -10.17
CA PRO A 103 -7.09 -14.05 -10.12
C PRO A 103 -7.69 -14.02 -8.72
N ALA A 104 -8.99 -13.78 -8.65
CA ALA A 104 -9.74 -13.88 -7.39
C ALA A 104 -9.94 -15.35 -7.02
N VAL A 105 -9.98 -15.64 -5.72
CA VAL A 105 -10.26 -16.96 -5.16
C VAL A 105 -11.43 -16.84 -4.19
N SER A 106 -12.37 -17.78 -4.25
CA SER A 106 -13.44 -17.87 -3.26
C SER A 106 -12.88 -18.42 -1.94
N MET A 107 -13.42 -17.97 -0.82
CA MET A 107 -13.10 -18.57 0.49
C MET A 107 -13.57 -20.03 0.60
N ASP A 108 -14.49 -20.45 -0.25
CA ASP A 108 -14.94 -21.86 -0.33
C ASP A 108 -13.87 -22.76 -0.99
N ASP A 109 -13.00 -22.19 -1.81
CA ASP A 109 -11.90 -22.88 -2.50
C ASP A 109 -10.60 -22.89 -1.66
N ILE A 110 -10.65 -22.44 -0.42
CA ILE A 110 -9.51 -22.42 0.51
C ILE A 110 -9.75 -23.41 1.62
N ASP A 111 -8.82 -24.33 1.84
CA ASP A 111 -8.71 -25.08 3.08
C ASP A 111 -7.50 -24.61 3.88
N ALA A 112 -7.68 -24.50 5.19
CA ALA A 112 -6.61 -24.03 6.08
C ALA A 112 -6.55 -24.85 7.37
N ARG A 113 -5.34 -25.05 7.88
CA ARG A 113 -5.09 -25.73 9.16
C ARG A 113 -3.81 -25.25 9.81
N MET A 114 -3.75 -25.37 11.12
CA MET A 114 -2.50 -25.23 11.85
C MET A 114 -1.90 -26.63 12.10
N ASN A 115 -0.57 -26.74 11.93
CA ASN A 115 0.23 -27.89 12.37
C ASN A 115 1.34 -27.37 13.28
N GLY A 116 1.13 -27.43 14.59
CA GLY A 116 1.91 -26.64 15.54
C GLY A 116 1.81 -25.16 15.18
N ASP A 117 2.95 -24.49 15.06
CA ASP A 117 3.03 -23.07 14.67
C ASP A 117 3.03 -22.86 13.14
N THR A 118 2.84 -23.91 12.35
CA THR A 118 2.82 -23.83 10.88
C THR A 118 1.40 -23.68 10.38
N LEU A 119 1.12 -22.53 9.74
CA LEU A 119 -0.07 -22.33 8.91
C LEU A 119 0.12 -23.10 7.60
N ILE A 120 -0.87 -23.90 7.22
CA ILE A 120 -0.94 -24.61 5.93
C ILE A 120 -2.23 -24.19 5.25
N VAL A 121 -2.13 -23.79 3.99
CA VAL A 121 -3.26 -23.33 3.17
C VAL A 121 -3.26 -24.08 1.86
N ASP A 122 -4.32 -24.82 1.59
CA ASP A 122 -4.57 -25.49 0.33
C ASP A 122 -5.56 -24.66 -0.50
N VAL A 123 -5.18 -24.34 -1.72
CA VAL A 123 -5.98 -23.56 -2.67
C VAL A 123 -6.43 -24.46 -3.80
N HIS A 124 -7.74 -24.58 -4.00
CA HIS A 124 -8.34 -25.47 -4.99
C HIS A 124 -8.86 -24.67 -6.19
N VAL A 125 -8.42 -24.99 -7.39
CA VAL A 125 -8.86 -24.38 -8.65
C VAL A 125 -8.98 -25.43 -9.71
N ASP A 126 -10.15 -25.60 -10.32
CA ASP A 126 -10.41 -26.53 -11.43
C ASP A 126 -9.84 -27.96 -11.21
N GLY A 127 -10.00 -28.47 -9.98
CA GLY A 127 -9.53 -29.82 -9.60
C GLY A 127 -8.01 -29.90 -9.32
N GLN A 128 -7.27 -28.82 -9.42
CA GLN A 128 -5.88 -28.73 -9.00
C GLN A 128 -5.77 -28.12 -7.61
N THR A 129 -4.69 -28.44 -6.90
CA THR A 129 -4.41 -27.88 -5.56
C THR A 129 -3.00 -27.35 -5.49
N LEU A 130 -2.86 -26.14 -4.96
CA LEU A 130 -1.59 -25.56 -4.57
C LEU A 130 -1.56 -25.38 -3.05
N THR A 131 -0.54 -25.92 -2.40
CA THR A 131 -0.35 -25.83 -0.95
C THR A 131 0.69 -24.77 -0.63
N LEU A 132 0.32 -23.81 0.20
CA LEU A 132 1.22 -22.84 0.81
C LEU A 132 1.40 -23.18 2.29
N SER A 133 2.59 -22.89 2.83
CA SER A 133 2.84 -23.07 4.24
C SER A 133 3.81 -22.01 4.77
N SER A 134 3.57 -21.56 6.00
CA SER A 134 4.48 -20.65 6.69
C SER A 134 4.44 -20.86 8.20
N VAL A 135 5.60 -20.79 8.84
CA VAL A 135 5.72 -20.83 10.30
C VAL A 135 5.42 -19.46 10.87
N ILE A 136 4.57 -19.42 11.89
CA ILE A 136 4.32 -18.21 12.68
C ILE A 136 5.24 -18.28 13.91
N THR A 137 6.12 -17.31 14.04
CA THR A 137 6.95 -17.15 15.23
C THR A 137 6.26 -16.19 16.18
N TYR A 138 5.72 -16.75 17.26
CA TYR A 138 5.05 -15.94 18.29
C TYR A 138 6.05 -15.24 19.22
N PRO A 139 5.74 -14.03 19.69
CA PRO A 139 6.60 -13.32 20.61
C PRO A 139 6.59 -14.01 22.00
N LYS A 140 7.70 -13.88 22.71
CA LYS A 140 7.74 -14.28 24.11
C LYS A 140 6.96 -13.28 24.96
N GLY A 141 5.88 -13.72 25.62
CA GLY A 141 5.00 -12.86 26.42
C GLY A 141 3.99 -12.07 25.58
N GLY A 142 3.36 -11.09 26.20
CA GLY A 142 2.21 -10.39 25.61
C GLY A 142 0.92 -11.19 25.75
N LYS A 143 -0.11 -10.76 25.02
CA LYS A 143 -1.45 -11.39 25.03
C LYS A 143 -1.95 -11.51 23.59
N ALA A 144 -2.34 -12.72 23.20
CA ALA A 144 -3.02 -12.96 21.93
C ALA A 144 -4.42 -12.26 21.89
N PRO A 145 -4.93 -11.90 20.71
CA PRO A 145 -4.30 -12.08 19.40
C PRO A 145 -3.17 -11.07 19.16
N TYR A 146 -2.11 -11.51 18.49
CA TYR A 146 -0.93 -10.69 18.21
C TYR A 146 -1.03 -9.97 16.87
N PRO A 147 -0.55 -8.72 16.74
CA PRO A 147 -0.22 -8.16 15.43
C PRO A 147 0.81 -9.05 14.71
N LEU A 148 0.81 -9.00 13.39
CA LEU A 148 1.70 -9.83 12.56
C LEU A 148 2.46 -8.97 11.57
N ILE A 149 3.77 -9.21 11.43
CA ILE A 149 4.54 -8.76 10.28
C ILE A 149 4.93 -9.95 9.40
N ILE A 150 4.70 -9.81 8.10
CA ILE A 150 5.03 -10.84 7.11
C ILE A 150 6.20 -10.34 6.28
N GLY A 151 7.33 -11.05 6.33
CA GLY A 151 8.45 -10.83 5.44
C GLY A 151 8.14 -11.38 4.05
N ALA A 152 8.18 -10.56 3.02
CA ALA A 152 8.13 -10.99 1.63
C ALA A 152 9.51 -11.60 1.28
N SER A 153 9.56 -12.87 0.92
CA SER A 153 10.76 -13.68 0.72
C SER A 153 11.62 -13.84 1.99
N ARG A 154 12.08 -12.75 2.54
CA ARG A 154 12.80 -12.68 3.83
C ARG A 154 12.56 -11.34 4.51
N ASN A 155 12.69 -11.33 5.81
CA ASN A 155 12.66 -10.10 6.58
C ASN A 155 14.09 -9.53 6.71
N SER A 156 14.32 -8.33 6.18
CA SER A 156 15.58 -7.59 6.28
C SER A 156 15.62 -6.64 7.48
N ILE A 157 14.46 -6.34 8.06
CA ILE A 157 14.35 -5.53 9.28
C ILE A 157 14.70 -6.42 10.49
N PRO A 158 15.54 -5.95 11.43
CA PRO A 158 15.90 -6.72 12.60
C PRO A 158 14.68 -7.21 13.40
N ALA A 159 14.59 -8.52 13.60
CA ALA A 159 13.43 -9.18 14.24
C ALA A 159 13.10 -8.61 15.63
N GLN A 160 14.11 -8.15 16.37
CA GLN A 160 13.92 -7.56 17.70
C GLN A 160 13.05 -6.29 17.69
N LEU A 161 13.01 -5.53 16.59
CA LEU A 161 12.15 -4.35 16.49
C LEU A 161 10.67 -4.73 16.57
N PHE A 162 10.32 -5.93 16.15
CA PHE A 162 8.98 -6.49 16.21
C PHE A 162 8.74 -7.29 17.50
N THR A 163 9.62 -8.26 17.80
CA THR A 163 9.42 -9.19 18.92
C THR A 163 9.43 -8.52 20.28
N ALA A 164 10.27 -7.48 20.46
CA ALA A 164 10.27 -6.66 21.68
C ALA A 164 8.94 -5.88 21.89
N ARG A 165 8.11 -5.81 20.87
CA ARG A 165 6.78 -5.16 20.87
C ARG A 165 5.64 -6.16 20.81
N HIS A 166 5.91 -7.43 21.08
CA HIS A 166 4.95 -8.52 21.04
C HIS A 166 4.23 -8.67 19.69
N ILE A 167 4.94 -8.46 18.58
CA ILE A 167 4.46 -8.68 17.22
C ILE A 167 4.95 -10.04 16.75
N ALA A 168 4.05 -10.86 16.22
CA ALA A 168 4.37 -12.14 15.61
C ALA A 168 5.07 -11.96 14.27
N LEU A 169 5.88 -12.92 13.87
CA LEU A 169 6.60 -12.92 12.60
C LEU A 169 6.15 -14.10 11.74
N MET A 170 6.01 -13.86 10.44
CA MET A 170 5.78 -14.89 9.43
C MET A 170 6.58 -14.53 8.18
N THR A 171 6.93 -15.52 7.36
CA THR A 171 7.60 -15.30 6.08
C THR A 171 6.78 -15.87 4.94
N PHE A 172 6.44 -15.06 3.96
CA PHE A 172 5.91 -15.52 2.69
C PHE A 172 7.07 -16.05 1.84
N ARG A 173 7.05 -17.34 1.53
CA ARG A 173 8.01 -18.00 0.65
C ARG A 173 7.46 -18.06 -0.76
N GLU A 174 7.89 -17.13 -1.59
CA GLU A 174 7.45 -16.94 -2.98
C GLU A 174 7.71 -18.16 -3.86
N SER A 175 8.74 -18.96 -3.54
CA SER A 175 9.07 -20.19 -4.25
C SER A 175 8.00 -21.29 -4.17
N GLN A 176 7.04 -21.18 -3.26
CA GLN A 176 5.88 -22.05 -3.22
C GLN A 176 4.86 -21.71 -4.31
N VAL A 177 4.92 -20.53 -4.88
CA VAL A 177 4.05 -20.06 -5.96
C VAL A 177 4.73 -20.24 -7.30
N ASN A 178 5.96 -19.74 -7.43
CA ASN A 178 6.81 -19.96 -8.60
C ASN A 178 8.28 -20.07 -8.19
N ASN A 179 9.04 -20.90 -8.92
CA ASN A 179 10.47 -21.11 -8.70
C ASN A 179 11.32 -20.06 -9.43
N TYR A 180 10.89 -18.81 -9.40
CA TYR A 180 11.63 -17.73 -10.00
C TYR A 180 13.04 -17.61 -9.39
N THR A 181 14.00 -17.32 -10.26
CA THR A 181 15.34 -16.87 -9.87
C THR A 181 15.67 -15.59 -10.62
N GLN A 182 16.24 -14.60 -9.94
CA GLN A 182 16.54 -13.27 -10.51
C GLN A 182 17.39 -13.32 -11.79
N TRP A 183 18.18 -14.34 -11.97
CA TRP A 183 19.02 -14.55 -13.15
C TRP A 183 18.51 -15.72 -14.00
N GLY A 184 17.26 -16.11 -13.80
CA GLY A 184 16.63 -17.19 -14.54
C GLY A 184 16.30 -16.82 -15.97
N LYS A 185 16.20 -17.84 -16.82
CA LYS A 185 15.68 -17.65 -18.18
C LYS A 185 14.17 -17.55 -18.18
N HIS A 186 13.63 -16.71 -19.06
CA HIS A 186 12.18 -16.55 -19.28
C HIS A 186 11.49 -17.83 -19.82
N ASP A 187 12.24 -18.82 -20.24
CA ASP A 187 11.78 -20.09 -20.78
C ASP A 187 11.08 -21.01 -19.76
N ARG A 188 11.03 -20.60 -18.48
CA ARG A 188 10.35 -21.37 -17.42
C ARG A 188 8.92 -20.94 -17.15
N ARG A 189 8.41 -19.87 -17.78
CA ARG A 189 6.99 -19.51 -17.68
C ARG A 189 6.13 -20.67 -18.19
N GLY A 190 5.02 -20.91 -17.51
CA GLY A 190 4.15 -22.05 -17.78
C GLY A 190 4.53 -23.34 -17.05
N LEU A 191 5.62 -23.36 -16.27
CA LEU A 191 6.10 -24.54 -15.52
C LEU A 191 5.97 -24.41 -14.01
N TYR A 192 5.53 -23.26 -13.50
CA TYR A 192 5.42 -22.98 -12.07
C TYR A 192 4.15 -23.59 -11.47
N GLN A 193 4.10 -23.65 -10.15
CA GLN A 193 2.94 -24.15 -9.41
C GLN A 193 1.69 -23.30 -9.71
N PHE A 194 1.84 -21.96 -9.77
CA PHE A 194 0.77 -21.05 -10.16
C PHE A 194 0.24 -21.33 -11.56
N ASP A 195 1.11 -21.58 -12.54
CA ASP A 195 0.74 -21.85 -13.92
C ASP A 195 -0.11 -23.11 -14.09
N ARG A 196 0.07 -24.09 -13.20
CA ARG A 196 -0.75 -25.31 -13.19
C ARG A 196 -2.20 -25.02 -12.76
N LEU A 197 -2.39 -24.09 -11.82
CA LEU A 197 -3.72 -23.65 -11.41
C LEU A 197 -4.36 -22.74 -12.47
N TYR A 198 -3.56 -21.92 -13.13
CA TYR A 198 -4.03 -20.89 -14.06
C TYR A 198 -3.32 -20.96 -15.41
N PRO A 199 -3.56 -22.01 -16.24
CA PRO A 199 -2.85 -22.19 -17.51
C PRO A 199 -3.04 -21.06 -18.52
N SER A 200 -4.10 -20.26 -18.37
CA SER A 200 -4.34 -19.06 -19.20
C SER A 200 -3.56 -17.83 -18.77
N LEU A 201 -2.87 -17.85 -17.62
CA LEU A 201 -2.15 -16.73 -17.05
C LEU A 201 -0.63 -16.87 -17.05
N THR A 202 -0.09 -17.81 -17.83
CA THR A 202 1.35 -18.11 -17.92
C THR A 202 2.19 -16.93 -18.40
N ALA A 203 1.58 -15.88 -18.98
CA ALA A 203 2.24 -14.65 -19.35
C ALA A 203 2.44 -13.68 -18.18
N ASN A 204 1.86 -13.97 -17.00
CA ASN A 204 1.98 -13.10 -15.84
C ASN A 204 3.43 -12.86 -15.43
N GLY A 205 3.69 -11.66 -14.90
CA GLY A 205 4.90 -11.37 -14.16
C GLY A 205 4.80 -11.89 -12.71
N ALA A 206 5.95 -12.25 -12.15
CA ALA A 206 6.02 -12.85 -10.83
C ALA A 206 5.37 -12.00 -9.72
N TYR A 207 5.36 -10.68 -9.83
CA TYR A 207 4.69 -9.83 -8.83
C TYR A 207 3.17 -10.02 -8.76
N SER A 208 2.51 -10.37 -9.87
CA SER A 208 1.10 -10.75 -9.83
C SER A 208 0.90 -12.07 -9.09
N GLU A 209 1.71 -13.07 -9.41
CA GLU A 209 1.65 -14.41 -8.84
C GLU A 209 2.01 -14.42 -7.35
N TRP A 210 3.06 -13.69 -6.97
CA TRP A 210 3.46 -13.57 -5.57
C TRP A 210 2.45 -12.80 -4.73
N ALA A 211 1.87 -11.71 -5.25
CA ALA A 211 0.78 -11.02 -4.57
C ALA A 211 -0.45 -11.92 -4.40
N TRP A 212 -0.72 -12.81 -5.38
CA TRP A 212 -1.76 -13.82 -5.25
C TRP A 212 -1.45 -14.80 -4.11
N GLY A 213 -0.27 -15.40 -4.09
CA GLY A 213 0.13 -16.37 -3.05
C GLY A 213 0.17 -15.75 -1.65
N PHE A 214 0.66 -14.51 -1.52
CA PHE A 214 0.62 -13.76 -0.28
C PHE A 214 -0.81 -13.62 0.27
N SER A 215 -1.76 -13.26 -0.60
CA SER A 215 -3.16 -13.13 -0.20
C SER A 215 -3.77 -14.46 0.24
N ARG A 216 -3.34 -15.58 -0.31
CA ARG A 216 -3.81 -16.93 0.12
C ARG A 216 -3.37 -17.27 1.55
N LEU A 217 -2.19 -16.82 1.99
CA LEU A 217 -1.83 -16.94 3.41
C LEU A 217 -2.76 -16.13 4.31
N LEU A 218 -3.14 -14.91 3.89
CA LEU A 218 -4.12 -14.10 4.63
C LEU A 218 -5.51 -14.73 4.65
N ASP A 219 -5.92 -15.40 3.57
CA ASP A 219 -7.18 -16.16 3.55
C ASP A 219 -7.16 -17.29 4.58
N GLY A 220 -6.05 -18.02 4.67
CA GLY A 220 -5.89 -19.08 5.67
C GLY A 220 -5.98 -18.55 7.09
N LEU A 221 -5.29 -17.44 7.41
CA LEU A 221 -5.38 -16.77 8.70
C LEU A 221 -6.82 -16.33 9.00
N GLN A 222 -7.49 -15.74 8.01
CA GLN A 222 -8.88 -15.26 8.14
C GLN A 222 -9.86 -16.41 8.33
N LYS A 223 -9.70 -17.52 7.59
CA LYS A 223 -10.57 -18.70 7.67
C LYS A 223 -10.49 -19.38 9.03
N LEU A 224 -9.29 -19.51 9.60
CA LEU A 224 -9.07 -20.10 10.91
C LEU A 224 -9.44 -19.16 12.06
N GLY A 225 -9.30 -17.87 11.87
CA GLY A 225 -9.57 -16.87 12.89
C GLY A 225 -8.53 -16.81 14.03
N PRO A 226 -8.67 -15.82 14.92
CA PRO A 226 -7.69 -15.56 15.98
C PRO A 226 -7.67 -16.64 17.07
N GLU A 227 -8.73 -17.42 17.23
CA GLU A 227 -8.79 -18.51 18.22
C GLU A 227 -7.81 -19.63 17.91
N GLN A 228 -7.55 -19.89 16.62
CA GLN A 228 -6.62 -20.93 16.19
C GLN A 228 -5.24 -20.36 15.84
N THR A 229 -5.18 -19.18 15.22
CA THR A 229 -3.94 -18.59 14.72
C THR A 229 -3.27 -17.66 15.72
N HIS A 230 -3.98 -17.21 16.75
CA HIS A 230 -3.55 -16.19 17.71
C HIS A 230 -3.13 -14.86 17.04
N ILE A 231 -3.59 -14.58 15.80
CA ILE A 231 -3.25 -13.39 15.01
C ILE A 231 -4.42 -12.43 14.94
N ASP A 232 -4.10 -11.14 15.11
CA ASP A 232 -5.04 -10.04 14.91
C ASP A 232 -5.03 -9.59 13.44
N MET A 233 -6.06 -9.99 12.70
CA MET A 233 -6.23 -9.64 11.28
C MET A 233 -6.35 -8.13 11.00
N LYS A 234 -6.57 -7.30 12.02
CA LYS A 234 -6.63 -5.84 11.84
C LYS A 234 -5.26 -5.18 11.90
N HIS A 235 -4.24 -5.92 12.31
CA HIS A 235 -2.89 -5.41 12.51
C HIS A 235 -1.85 -6.28 11.79
N ILE A 236 -2.06 -6.46 10.48
CA ILE A 236 -1.13 -7.17 9.58
C ILE A 236 -0.22 -6.14 8.88
N GLY A 237 1.09 -6.37 8.94
CA GLY A 237 2.07 -5.63 8.14
C GLY A 237 2.79 -6.55 7.17
N VAL A 238 3.35 -5.95 6.11
CA VAL A 238 4.25 -6.62 5.16
C VAL A 238 5.53 -5.81 4.99
N THR A 239 6.66 -6.50 4.88
CA THR A 239 7.96 -5.88 4.65
C THR A 239 8.84 -6.74 3.75
N GLY A 240 9.83 -6.13 3.11
CA GLY A 240 10.84 -6.78 2.29
C GLY A 240 11.85 -5.76 1.79
N CYS A 241 12.97 -6.24 1.25
CA CYS A 241 14.02 -5.39 0.70
C CYS A 241 14.34 -5.76 -0.73
N SER A 242 14.75 -4.76 -1.54
CA SER A 242 15.15 -4.94 -2.93
C SER A 242 13.98 -5.51 -3.76
N TYR A 243 14.17 -6.59 -4.52
CA TYR A 243 13.04 -7.25 -5.20
C TYR A 243 11.90 -7.67 -4.25
N ALA A 244 12.25 -8.06 -3.03
CA ALA A 244 11.25 -8.35 -1.99
C ALA A 244 10.61 -7.06 -1.41
N GLY A 245 11.28 -5.91 -1.50
CA GLY A 245 10.71 -4.59 -1.22
C GLY A 245 9.65 -4.20 -2.25
N LYS A 246 9.93 -4.44 -3.55
CA LYS A 246 8.93 -4.34 -4.63
C LYS A 246 7.75 -5.28 -4.33
N MET A 247 8.02 -6.55 -3.99
CA MET A 247 7.01 -7.55 -3.64
C MET A 247 6.13 -7.11 -2.47
N ALA A 248 6.72 -6.56 -1.40
CA ALA A 248 5.98 -6.05 -0.26
C ALA A 248 5.02 -4.91 -0.66
N LEU A 249 5.47 -4.02 -1.55
CA LEU A 249 4.64 -2.95 -2.09
C LEU A 249 3.48 -3.47 -2.94
N PHE A 250 3.73 -4.41 -3.86
CA PHE A 250 2.68 -5.05 -4.66
C PHE A 250 1.71 -5.85 -3.78
N CYS A 251 2.20 -6.65 -2.82
CA CYS A 251 1.34 -7.38 -1.87
C CYS A 251 0.43 -6.42 -1.10
N GLY A 252 0.99 -5.34 -0.55
CA GLY A 252 0.22 -4.33 0.15
C GLY A 252 -0.76 -3.56 -0.76
N ALA A 253 -0.37 -3.22 -1.99
CA ALA A 253 -1.24 -2.54 -2.95
C ALA A 253 -2.45 -3.41 -3.35
N MET A 254 -2.25 -4.73 -3.46
CA MET A 254 -3.23 -5.68 -3.97
C MET A 254 -4.05 -6.41 -2.90
N ASP A 255 -3.73 -6.23 -1.62
CA ASP A 255 -4.49 -6.80 -0.51
C ASP A 255 -4.84 -5.72 0.52
N GLU A 256 -6.11 -5.35 0.57
CA GLU A 256 -6.60 -4.27 1.43
C GLU A 256 -6.69 -4.66 2.92
N ARG A 257 -6.41 -5.91 3.27
CA ARG A 257 -6.31 -6.39 4.66
C ARG A 257 -4.99 -6.02 5.33
N VAL A 258 -3.98 -5.61 4.55
CA VAL A 258 -2.67 -5.19 5.07
C VAL A 258 -2.75 -3.77 5.62
N ALA A 259 -2.46 -3.59 6.92
CA ALA A 259 -2.51 -2.30 7.61
C ALA A 259 -1.27 -1.44 7.37
N LEU A 260 -0.09 -2.06 7.29
CA LEU A 260 1.21 -1.41 7.18
C LEU A 260 2.08 -2.07 6.12
N ILE A 261 2.62 -1.26 5.22
CA ILE A 261 3.59 -1.67 4.22
C ILE A 261 4.92 -0.97 4.50
N ILE A 262 6.00 -1.74 4.72
CA ILE A 262 7.36 -1.20 4.85
C ILE A 262 8.18 -1.76 3.68
N ALA A 263 8.39 -0.94 2.65
CA ALA A 263 9.17 -1.33 1.48
C ALA A 263 10.59 -0.75 1.61
N GLN A 264 11.57 -1.63 1.85
CA GLN A 264 12.97 -1.23 1.95
C GLN A 264 13.65 -1.36 0.60
N GLU A 265 14.29 -0.29 0.17
CA GLU A 265 15.11 -0.22 -1.05
C GLU A 265 14.43 -0.85 -2.29
N PRO A 266 13.14 -0.52 -2.55
CA PRO A 266 12.37 -1.20 -3.60
C PRO A 266 12.80 -0.83 -5.02
N GLY A 267 13.51 0.27 -5.21
CA GLY A 267 14.09 0.68 -6.49
C GLY A 267 13.11 0.87 -7.65
N GLY A 268 13.64 0.79 -8.87
CA GLY A 268 12.88 0.81 -10.12
C GLY A 268 11.93 -0.38 -10.23
N GLY A 269 10.73 -0.19 -10.77
CA GLY A 269 9.70 -1.24 -10.74
C GLY A 269 9.14 -1.55 -9.34
N GLY A 270 9.54 -0.77 -8.34
CA GLY A 270 9.00 -0.76 -6.99
C GLY A 270 8.42 0.63 -6.67
N ALA A 271 9.12 1.43 -5.86
CA ALA A 271 8.65 2.77 -5.52
C ALA A 271 9.19 3.87 -6.46
N ALA A 272 10.21 3.61 -7.26
CA ALA A 272 10.72 4.58 -8.23
C ALA A 272 9.89 4.56 -9.51
N SER A 273 9.46 5.74 -9.97
CA SER A 273 8.67 5.91 -11.20
C SER A 273 9.48 5.62 -12.45
N TRP A 274 8.91 4.93 -13.41
CA TRP A 274 9.57 4.61 -14.68
C TRP A 274 9.95 5.87 -15.48
N ARG A 275 9.05 6.86 -15.55
CA ARG A 275 9.30 8.13 -16.25
C ARG A 275 10.45 8.92 -15.65
N VAL A 276 10.50 9.03 -14.34
CA VAL A 276 11.57 9.76 -13.64
C VAL A 276 12.89 9.01 -13.76
N SER A 277 12.90 7.70 -13.54
CA SER A 277 14.10 6.85 -13.63
C SER A 277 14.77 6.94 -14.99
N ARG A 278 14.01 7.05 -16.09
CA ARG A 278 14.55 7.23 -17.45
C ARG A 278 15.48 8.46 -17.59
N THR A 279 15.26 9.49 -16.77
CA THR A 279 16.03 10.75 -16.83
C THR A 279 17.21 10.79 -15.88
N ILE A 280 17.43 9.75 -15.11
CA ILE A 280 18.48 9.65 -14.10
C ILE A 280 19.50 8.60 -14.54
N GLY A 281 20.73 8.86 -14.54
CA GLY A 281 21.92 8.03 -14.77
C GLY A 281 21.75 6.52 -14.99
N LYS A 282 22.57 5.71 -14.33
CA LYS A 282 22.60 4.24 -14.49
C LYS A 282 21.69 3.55 -13.47
N VAL A 283 20.41 3.82 -13.55
CA VAL A 283 19.41 3.25 -12.65
C VAL A 283 18.59 2.14 -13.31
N GLU A 284 17.83 1.38 -12.53
CA GLU A 284 16.82 0.46 -13.04
C GLU A 284 15.72 1.26 -13.76
N THR A 285 15.53 0.96 -15.04
CA THR A 285 14.49 1.55 -15.89
C THR A 285 13.64 0.46 -16.49
N LEU A 286 12.55 0.83 -17.15
CA LEU A 286 11.70 -0.13 -17.87
C LEU A 286 12.50 -0.94 -18.90
N ASP A 287 13.57 -0.39 -19.48
CA ASP A 287 14.43 -1.10 -20.45
C ASP A 287 15.45 -2.04 -19.81
N ARG A 288 15.70 -1.88 -18.50
CA ARG A 288 16.75 -2.55 -17.75
C ARG A 288 16.23 -3.19 -16.47
N THR A 289 15.02 -3.71 -16.51
CA THR A 289 14.43 -4.48 -15.42
C THR A 289 14.43 -5.97 -15.74
N ASP A 290 14.12 -6.80 -14.74
CA ASP A 290 13.94 -8.23 -14.92
C ASP A 290 12.52 -8.56 -15.37
N TYR A 291 12.38 -8.98 -16.63
CA TYR A 291 11.08 -9.31 -17.21
C TYR A 291 10.48 -10.66 -16.73
N ASN A 292 11.12 -11.36 -15.81
CA ASN A 292 10.43 -12.38 -15.04
C ASN A 292 9.44 -11.76 -14.04
N TRP A 293 9.71 -10.53 -13.57
CA TRP A 293 8.85 -9.82 -12.62
C TRP A 293 7.60 -9.22 -13.24
N PHE A 294 7.69 -8.83 -14.53
CA PHE A 294 6.67 -8.06 -15.25
C PHE A 294 6.20 -8.80 -16.49
N LEU A 295 5.13 -8.31 -17.12
CA LEU A 295 4.70 -8.78 -18.43
C LEU A 295 5.81 -8.55 -19.46
N GLU A 296 6.16 -9.57 -20.23
CA GLU A 296 7.17 -9.41 -21.30
C GLU A 296 6.71 -8.43 -22.38
N SER A 297 5.40 -8.35 -22.64
CA SER A 297 4.80 -7.38 -23.55
C SER A 297 5.07 -5.93 -23.14
N MET A 298 5.36 -5.66 -21.88
CA MET A 298 5.73 -4.32 -21.39
C MET A 298 7.01 -3.81 -22.08
N LYS A 299 8.01 -4.70 -22.28
CA LYS A 299 9.25 -4.40 -22.97
C LYS A 299 9.02 -3.93 -24.41
N THR A 300 8.12 -4.58 -25.12
CA THR A 300 7.83 -4.25 -26.53
C THR A 300 6.88 -3.06 -26.68
N THR A 301 6.03 -2.82 -25.70
CA THR A 301 5.00 -1.78 -25.77
C THR A 301 5.45 -0.44 -25.20
N PHE A 302 6.21 -0.45 -24.10
CA PHE A 302 6.48 0.75 -23.29
C PHE A 302 7.97 1.06 -23.11
N ALA A 303 8.87 0.28 -23.73
CA ALA A 303 10.32 0.54 -23.62
C ALA A 303 10.71 1.90 -24.22
N GLU A 304 11.83 2.42 -23.76
CA GLU A 304 12.44 3.68 -24.20
C GLU A 304 11.50 4.88 -24.03
N GLU A 305 11.34 5.70 -25.05
CA GLU A 305 10.47 6.87 -25.03
C GLU A 305 8.98 6.50 -24.93
N ARG A 306 8.63 5.27 -25.28
CA ARG A 306 7.26 4.78 -25.19
C ARG A 306 6.76 4.60 -23.77
N VAL A 307 7.62 4.75 -22.74
CA VAL A 307 7.18 4.80 -21.35
C VAL A 307 6.11 5.89 -21.13
N ASP A 308 6.11 6.91 -21.95
CA ASP A 308 5.09 7.97 -21.93
C ASP A 308 3.70 7.46 -22.30
N LEU A 309 3.58 6.30 -22.99
CA LEU A 309 2.31 5.64 -23.30
C LEU A 309 1.79 4.77 -22.15
N LEU A 310 2.61 4.45 -21.15
CA LEU A 310 2.17 3.66 -20.00
C LEU A 310 1.11 4.45 -19.23
N PRO A 311 -0.13 3.92 -19.06
CA PRO A 311 -1.25 4.70 -18.53
C PRO A 311 -1.22 4.92 -17.01
N HIS A 312 -0.17 4.46 -16.34
CA HIS A 312 0.11 4.65 -14.93
C HIS A 312 1.61 4.85 -14.70
N ASP A 313 1.99 5.11 -13.46
CA ASP A 313 3.39 5.05 -13.01
C ASP A 313 3.44 4.72 -11.51
N HIS A 314 4.62 4.49 -10.94
CA HIS A 314 4.77 3.86 -9.63
C HIS A 314 4.38 4.74 -8.44
N HIS A 315 4.26 6.05 -8.59
CA HIS A 315 3.56 6.87 -7.58
C HIS A 315 2.08 6.45 -7.42
N GLU A 316 1.45 5.90 -8.48
CA GLU A 316 0.10 5.35 -8.42
C GLU A 316 0.07 3.93 -7.84
N LEU A 317 1.14 3.13 -8.01
CA LEU A 317 1.32 1.87 -7.25
C LEU A 317 1.38 2.14 -5.74
N ILE A 318 2.18 3.14 -5.33
CA ILE A 318 2.20 3.58 -3.93
C ILE A 318 0.79 4.04 -3.51
N ALA A 319 0.12 4.85 -4.32
CA ALA A 319 -1.22 5.37 -4.04
C ALA A 319 -2.28 4.28 -3.88
N LEU A 320 -2.15 3.12 -4.52
CA LEU A 320 -3.05 1.97 -4.31
C LEU A 320 -3.07 1.48 -2.85
N CYS A 321 -2.02 1.76 -2.09
CA CYS A 321 -1.98 1.43 -0.67
C CYS A 321 -2.87 2.37 0.17
N CYS A 322 -3.23 3.56 -0.32
CA CYS A 322 -4.12 4.48 0.40
C CYS A 322 -5.51 3.86 0.61
N PRO A 323 -6.09 3.92 1.81
CA PRO A 323 -5.78 4.77 2.97
C PRO A 323 -4.86 4.14 4.03
N ARG A 324 -4.22 3.02 3.74
CA ARG A 324 -3.39 2.25 4.66
C ARG A 324 -2.03 2.89 4.85
N ALA A 325 -1.22 2.38 5.78
CA ALA A 325 0.07 2.99 6.10
C ALA A 325 1.19 2.47 5.19
N VAL A 326 2.07 3.38 4.75
CA VAL A 326 3.23 3.07 3.91
C VAL A 326 4.48 3.79 4.45
N LEU A 327 5.56 3.04 4.64
CA LEU A 327 6.90 3.57 4.88
C LEU A 327 7.84 3.07 3.78
N LEU A 328 8.45 4.00 3.06
CA LEU A 328 9.46 3.73 2.04
C LEU A 328 10.84 4.02 2.61
N LEU A 329 11.75 3.06 2.54
CA LEU A 329 13.12 3.21 2.98
C LEU A 329 14.05 3.15 1.76
N GLY A 330 15.04 4.03 1.66
CA GLY A 330 15.96 4.12 0.56
C GLY A 330 17.41 4.21 1.00
N ASN A 331 18.32 3.94 0.06
CA ASN A 331 19.77 3.96 0.23
C ASN A 331 20.44 4.55 -1.01
N PRO A 332 20.78 5.85 -1.01
CA PRO A 332 21.31 6.55 -2.18
C PRO A 332 22.74 6.13 -2.56
N ASP A 333 23.43 5.33 -1.74
CA ASP A 333 24.76 4.80 -2.06
C ASP A 333 24.72 3.75 -3.19
N TYR A 334 23.52 3.25 -3.50
CA TYR A 334 23.30 2.28 -4.58
C TYR A 334 22.53 2.91 -5.73
N GLU A 335 23.24 3.50 -6.70
CA GLU A 335 22.66 4.26 -7.82
C GLU A 335 21.54 3.51 -8.54
N TRP A 336 21.68 2.18 -8.73
CA TRP A 336 20.66 1.39 -9.45
C TRP A 336 19.28 1.39 -8.81
N LEU A 337 19.17 1.68 -7.49
CA LEU A 337 17.88 1.78 -6.78
C LEU A 337 17.02 2.97 -7.21
N ALA A 338 17.63 3.95 -7.90
CA ALA A 338 16.93 5.14 -8.38
C ALA A 338 16.19 5.93 -7.25
N ASP A 339 16.83 6.07 -6.09
CA ASP A 339 16.23 6.78 -4.95
C ASP A 339 15.78 8.21 -5.25
N PRO A 340 16.43 9.00 -6.13
CA PRO A 340 15.87 10.27 -6.58
C PRO A 340 14.49 10.13 -7.24
N SER A 341 14.28 9.06 -8.02
CA SER A 341 12.98 8.76 -8.63
C SER A 341 11.96 8.30 -7.57
N MET A 342 12.38 7.50 -6.58
CA MET A 342 11.54 7.12 -5.44
C MET A 342 11.10 8.36 -4.64
N TYR A 343 12.00 9.33 -4.41
CA TYR A 343 11.67 10.60 -3.76
C TYR A 343 10.55 11.35 -4.49
N VAL A 344 10.69 11.54 -5.80
CA VAL A 344 9.66 12.21 -6.62
C VAL A 344 8.34 11.43 -6.60
N SER A 345 8.41 10.11 -6.70
CA SER A 345 7.26 9.21 -6.68
C SER A 345 6.52 9.26 -5.34
N ALA A 346 7.26 9.23 -4.23
CA ALA A 346 6.71 9.33 -2.89
C ALA A 346 6.01 10.66 -2.65
N GLU A 347 6.64 11.79 -3.02
CA GLU A 347 6.05 13.12 -2.89
C GLU A 347 4.77 13.29 -3.75
N ALA A 348 4.75 12.69 -4.94
CA ALA A 348 3.56 12.64 -5.79
C ALA A 348 2.44 11.81 -5.12
N ALA A 349 2.77 10.61 -4.62
CA ALA A 349 1.82 9.74 -3.95
C ALA A 349 1.24 10.34 -2.66
N ILE A 350 2.05 11.03 -1.86
CA ILE A 350 1.65 11.70 -0.61
C ILE A 350 0.45 12.62 -0.81
N LYS A 351 0.32 13.26 -1.98
CA LYS A 351 -0.84 14.11 -2.31
C LYS A 351 -2.17 13.37 -2.20
N VAL A 352 -2.19 12.04 -2.39
CA VAL A 352 -3.40 11.23 -2.24
C VAL A 352 -3.82 11.16 -0.78
N TRP A 353 -2.89 10.87 0.13
CA TRP A 353 -3.18 10.89 1.57
C TRP A 353 -3.51 12.29 2.09
N GLN A 354 -2.83 13.32 1.58
CA GLN A 354 -3.13 14.72 1.90
C GLN A 354 -4.56 15.10 1.50
N ARG A 355 -5.00 14.69 0.30
CA ARG A 355 -6.38 14.93 -0.20
C ARG A 355 -7.44 14.38 0.74
N PHE A 356 -7.14 13.29 1.42
CA PHE A 356 -8.08 12.62 2.34
C PHE A 356 -7.85 12.97 3.82
N GLY A 357 -6.88 13.84 4.13
CA GLY A 357 -6.63 14.31 5.50
C GLY A 357 -5.93 13.29 6.41
N ILE A 358 -5.16 12.37 5.82
CA ILE A 358 -4.47 11.27 6.52
C ILE A 358 -2.97 11.20 6.11
N ALA A 359 -2.32 12.32 5.90
CA ALA A 359 -0.93 12.40 5.43
C ALA A 359 0.09 11.81 6.41
N ASP A 360 -0.31 11.56 7.64
CA ASP A 360 0.44 10.85 8.67
C ASP A 360 0.57 9.34 8.43
N ARG A 361 -0.16 8.79 7.44
CA ARG A 361 -0.10 7.35 7.09
C ARG A 361 0.91 7.00 6.01
N ILE A 362 1.66 7.96 5.50
CA ILE A 362 2.72 7.71 4.52
C ILE A 362 3.97 8.46 4.89
N GLY A 363 5.13 7.79 4.80
CA GLY A 363 6.44 8.37 5.05
C GLY A 363 7.51 7.77 4.16
N TYR A 364 8.63 8.47 4.08
CA TYR A 364 9.86 7.96 3.48
C TYR A 364 11.08 8.39 4.28
N SER A 365 12.13 7.53 4.27
CA SER A 365 13.44 7.80 4.85
C SER A 365 14.51 7.25 3.91
N ILE A 366 15.25 8.17 3.27
CA ILE A 366 16.31 7.89 2.31
C ILE A 366 17.63 8.34 2.93
N VAL A 367 18.44 7.40 3.40
CA VAL A 367 19.68 7.69 4.12
C VAL A 367 20.86 6.90 3.55
N PRO A 368 22.06 7.49 3.43
CA PRO A 368 23.28 6.81 3.01
C PRO A 368 23.99 6.10 4.17
N GLY A 369 25.08 5.41 3.88
CA GLY A 369 26.04 4.92 4.86
C GLY A 369 25.76 3.51 5.38
N HIS A 370 25.09 2.66 4.59
CA HIS A 370 24.83 1.27 4.97
C HIS A 370 24.83 0.33 3.76
N ASP A 371 25.03 -0.96 4.00
CA ASP A 371 24.97 -1.96 2.96
C ASP A 371 23.55 -2.16 2.41
N HIS A 372 23.44 -2.63 1.17
CA HIS A 372 22.16 -2.95 0.54
C HIS A 372 21.38 -3.98 1.35
N CYS A 373 20.13 -3.67 1.64
CA CYS A 373 19.26 -4.48 2.50
C CYS A 373 19.68 -4.57 3.98
N GLN A 374 20.58 -3.73 4.43
CA GLN A 374 20.86 -3.54 5.85
C GLN A 374 20.04 -2.34 6.35
N LEU A 375 19.20 -2.53 7.34
CA LEU A 375 18.55 -1.40 8.00
C LEU A 375 19.55 -0.75 8.97
N PRO A 376 19.99 0.49 8.76
CA PRO A 376 20.89 1.17 9.68
C PRO A 376 20.13 1.59 10.95
N GLU A 377 20.83 1.67 12.07
CA GLU A 377 20.22 2.09 13.35
C GLU A 377 19.58 3.49 13.27
N SER A 378 20.09 4.34 12.40
CA SER A 378 19.53 5.67 12.13
C SER A 378 18.10 5.64 11.61
N GLN A 379 17.66 4.55 10.96
CA GLN A 379 16.28 4.36 10.46
C GLN A 379 15.38 3.58 11.45
N TYR A 380 15.90 3.09 12.59
CA TYR A 380 15.07 2.39 13.57
C TYR A 380 13.93 3.26 14.13
N PRO A 381 14.14 4.56 14.44
CA PRO A 381 13.05 5.41 14.95
C PRO A 381 11.86 5.49 13.99
N GLU A 382 12.09 5.60 12.67
CA GLU A 382 11.05 5.71 11.66
C GLU A 382 10.25 4.41 11.55
N VAL A 383 10.96 3.27 11.50
CA VAL A 383 10.34 1.94 11.46
C VAL A 383 9.52 1.70 12.73
N VAL A 384 10.09 2.01 13.89
CA VAL A 384 9.41 1.86 15.19
C VAL A 384 8.17 2.76 15.27
N ALA A 385 8.24 4.00 14.80
CA ALA A 385 7.10 4.92 14.82
C ALA A 385 5.92 4.36 13.99
N PHE A 386 6.18 3.84 12.80
CA PHE A 386 5.15 3.23 11.97
C PHE A 386 4.57 1.95 12.57
N ILE A 387 5.42 1.08 13.13
CA ILE A 387 4.98 -0.12 13.86
C ILE A 387 4.06 0.26 15.03
N GLU A 388 4.50 1.19 15.87
CA GLU A 388 3.76 1.60 17.06
C GLU A 388 2.42 2.26 16.71
N ARG A 389 2.41 3.10 15.68
CA ARG A 389 1.20 3.78 15.23
C ARG A 389 0.19 2.85 14.61
N PHE A 390 0.63 1.96 13.68
CA PHE A 390 -0.26 1.26 12.77
C PHE A 390 -0.44 -0.23 13.07
N LEU A 391 0.48 -0.85 13.83
CA LEU A 391 0.30 -2.22 14.30
C LEU A 391 -0.06 -2.29 15.79
N LEU A 392 0.32 -1.29 16.59
CA LEU A 392 0.00 -1.27 18.03
C LEU A 392 -1.05 -0.23 18.41
N GLY A 393 -1.51 0.58 17.44
CA GLY A 393 -2.58 1.55 17.66
C GLY A 393 -2.24 2.74 18.57
N LYS A 394 -0.95 3.06 18.77
CA LYS A 394 -0.49 4.21 19.56
C LYS A 394 -0.75 5.50 18.80
N SER A 395 -1.88 6.14 19.07
CA SER A 395 -2.41 7.28 18.30
C SER A 395 -1.56 8.54 18.36
N ASP A 396 -0.74 8.70 19.35
CA ASP A 396 0.12 9.87 19.62
C ASP A 396 1.52 9.78 18.99
N THR A 397 1.90 8.61 18.42
CA THR A 397 3.20 8.44 17.76
C THR A 397 3.25 9.24 16.46
N PRO A 398 4.22 10.18 16.29
CA PRO A 398 4.34 10.97 15.06
C PRO A 398 4.90 10.12 13.92
N THR A 399 4.24 10.17 12.76
CA THR A 399 4.60 9.40 11.55
C THR A 399 4.70 10.24 10.29
N THR A 400 4.68 11.57 10.42
CA THR A 400 4.96 12.48 9.30
C THR A 400 6.47 12.52 9.04
N ILE A 401 7.00 11.47 8.38
CA ILE A 401 8.43 11.26 8.12
C ILE A 401 8.73 11.62 6.68
N ARG A 402 9.70 12.52 6.46
CA ARG A 402 10.12 13.05 5.15
C ARG A 402 11.63 13.28 5.20
N ILE A 403 12.40 12.18 5.13
CA ILE A 403 13.87 12.22 5.23
C ILE A 403 14.46 11.86 3.86
N ALA A 404 15.26 12.75 3.31
CA ALA A 404 16.02 12.57 2.09
C ALA A 404 17.31 13.39 2.14
N PRO A 405 18.31 13.11 1.30
CA PRO A 405 19.49 13.96 1.13
C PRO A 405 19.09 15.42 0.89
N ALA A 406 19.80 16.36 1.54
CA ALA A 406 19.42 17.78 1.59
C ALA A 406 19.30 18.46 0.21
N ASP A 407 20.02 17.93 -0.79
CA ASP A 407 20.03 18.43 -2.16
C ASP A 407 18.90 17.88 -3.05
N TYR A 408 18.16 16.86 -2.59
CA TYR A 408 17.12 16.21 -3.41
C TYR A 408 16.02 17.19 -3.81
N GLN A 409 15.54 18.01 -2.88
CA GLN A 409 14.49 19.00 -3.17
C GLN A 409 14.90 19.98 -4.28
N GLN A 410 16.19 20.36 -4.32
CA GLN A 410 16.70 21.29 -5.33
C GLN A 410 17.00 20.57 -6.66
N LYS A 411 17.61 19.38 -6.61
CA LYS A 411 18.02 18.63 -7.81
C LYS A 411 16.85 17.95 -8.52
N TYR A 412 15.88 17.44 -7.74
CA TYR A 412 14.78 16.63 -8.22
C TYR A 412 13.44 17.31 -7.91
N ASP A 413 13.22 18.47 -8.53
CA ASP A 413 12.00 19.26 -8.31
C ASP A 413 10.76 18.49 -8.74
N VAL A 414 9.94 18.12 -7.77
CA VAL A 414 8.67 17.37 -7.95
C VAL A 414 7.71 18.11 -8.88
N LYS A 415 7.75 19.45 -8.90
CA LYS A 415 6.89 20.29 -9.76
C LYS A 415 7.15 20.12 -11.25
N ARG A 416 8.32 19.61 -11.62
CA ARG A 416 8.61 19.23 -13.01
C ARG A 416 7.82 18.03 -13.49
N TRP A 417 7.37 17.18 -12.57
CA TRP A 417 6.71 15.91 -12.83
C TRP A 417 5.22 15.93 -12.51
N VAL A 418 4.80 16.82 -11.64
CA VAL A 418 3.44 16.89 -11.08
C VAL A 418 2.84 18.26 -11.39
N ASN A 419 1.90 18.30 -12.31
CA ASN A 419 1.18 19.52 -12.72
C ASN A 419 -0.31 19.51 -12.28
N TRP A 420 -0.70 18.60 -11.41
CA TRP A 420 -2.04 18.36 -10.87
C TRP A 420 -2.12 18.46 -9.33
#